data_3c011f03093f8c9d4964be137b28edd0
#
_entry.id   3c011f03093f8c9d4964be137b28edd0
#
_cell.length_a   1.000
_cell.length_b   1.000
_cell.length_c   1.000
_cell.angle_alpha   90.00
_cell.angle_beta   90.00
_cell.angle_gamma   90.00
#
_symmetry.space_group_name_H-M   'P 1'
#
loop_
_entity.id
_entity.type
_entity.pdbx_description
1 polymer ?
#
loop_
_entity_poly.entity_id
_entity_poly.type
_entity_poly.pdbx_seq_one_letter_code
_entity_poly.pdbx_strand_id
1 'polypeptide(L)'
;MKTYVLKRLFQLLPILLAITFLSFGMMRIAGSDVVEQKMENTGSGISQEVVDAAREELGLDKPFLTQYVVWLGGILRGDMGTSYVSGKPVFSTFISKLPATLLLTVTSILLTILISIPLGILAAIYQNHVSDYLIRTFSFIGNSLPNFFVSLLLMYLFAIRLGWFPVIATGVSLKSVAMPAITLAIAMSAKYLRQVRATVLDELSKDYVVGAKARGIKFSRTLWGSVMKASLVTIMTLLMLSVGSLLGGTAIVESIFMWDGVGKMAVDAISMRDYPIIQAYVMWMAIIYVAVNLLTDISYRFLDPRIRLGGDKE
;
A
#
# COMPACT_ATOMS: atom_id res chain seq x y z
N MET A 1 -23.22 -13.32 -6.31
CA MET A 1 -21.78 -13.09 -6.49
C MET A 1 -21.43 -12.40 -7.80
N LYS A 2 -21.80 -12.95 -8.96
CA LYS A 2 -21.47 -12.32 -10.26
C LYS A 2 -21.97 -10.88 -10.36
N THR A 3 -23.23 -10.62 -9.97
CA THR A 3 -23.84 -9.27 -10.00
C THR A 3 -23.11 -8.27 -9.09
N TYR A 4 -22.67 -8.69 -7.90
CA TYR A 4 -21.92 -7.85 -6.98
C TYR A 4 -20.54 -7.47 -7.56
N VAL A 5 -19.79 -8.45 -8.05
CA VAL A 5 -18.49 -8.23 -8.69
C VAL A 5 -18.64 -7.31 -9.91
N LEU A 6 -19.63 -7.54 -10.76
CA LEU A 6 -19.92 -6.68 -11.90
C LEU A 6 -20.26 -5.24 -11.48
N LYS A 7 -21.10 -5.06 -10.46
CA LYS A 7 -21.42 -3.72 -9.92
C LYS A 7 -20.17 -3.00 -9.41
N ARG A 8 -19.27 -3.70 -8.72
CA ARG A 8 -18.00 -3.14 -8.26
C ARG A 8 -17.05 -2.78 -9.41
N LEU A 9 -16.98 -3.63 -10.44
CA LEU A 9 -16.20 -3.34 -11.65
C LEU A 9 -16.75 -2.13 -12.41
N PHE A 10 -18.09 -1.99 -12.51
CA PHE A 10 -18.70 -0.79 -13.10
C PHE A 10 -18.44 0.47 -12.29
N GLN A 11 -18.36 0.38 -10.96
CA GLN A 11 -18.00 1.52 -10.11
C GLN A 11 -16.53 1.95 -10.29
N LEU A 12 -15.65 1.05 -10.77
CA LEU A 12 -14.27 1.38 -11.11
C LEU A 12 -14.16 2.37 -12.26
N LEU A 13 -15.01 2.24 -13.28
CA LEU A 13 -14.90 3.07 -14.48
C LEU A 13 -14.97 4.57 -14.18
N PRO A 14 -15.99 5.10 -13.49
CA PRO A 14 -16.04 6.53 -13.18
C PRO A 14 -14.90 6.95 -12.23
N ILE A 15 -14.46 6.09 -11.32
CA ILE A 15 -13.34 6.37 -10.42
C ILE A 15 -12.04 6.50 -11.21
N LEU A 16 -11.75 5.55 -12.10
CA LEU A 16 -10.55 5.59 -12.94
C LEU A 16 -10.57 6.79 -13.88
N LEU A 17 -11.72 7.08 -14.50
CA LEU A 17 -11.87 8.26 -15.34
C LEU A 17 -11.63 9.56 -14.57
N ALA A 18 -12.19 9.69 -13.35
CA ALA A 18 -11.97 10.86 -12.52
C ALA A 18 -10.49 10.99 -12.08
N ILE A 19 -9.87 9.92 -11.62
CA ILE A 19 -8.48 9.91 -11.17
C ILE A 19 -7.54 10.22 -12.34
N THR A 20 -7.73 9.59 -13.50
CA THR A 20 -6.88 9.81 -14.68
C THR A 20 -7.06 11.23 -15.21
N PHE A 21 -8.28 11.75 -15.24
CA PHE A 21 -8.56 13.13 -15.68
C PHE A 21 -7.93 14.16 -14.73
N LEU A 22 -8.09 13.99 -13.42
CA LEU A 22 -7.48 14.88 -12.43
C LEU A 22 -5.95 14.79 -12.45
N SER A 23 -5.40 13.59 -12.52
CA SER A 23 -3.95 13.40 -12.61
C SER A 23 -3.38 14.04 -13.87
N PHE A 24 -4.01 13.82 -15.01
CA PHE A 24 -3.63 14.44 -16.29
C PHE A 24 -3.70 15.96 -16.21
N GLY A 25 -4.79 16.52 -15.64
CA GLY A 25 -4.98 17.95 -15.48
C GLY A 25 -3.97 18.59 -14.53
N MET A 26 -3.73 17.98 -13.37
CA MET A 26 -2.76 18.50 -12.41
C MET A 26 -1.34 18.59 -13.01
N MET A 27 -0.94 17.62 -13.81
CA MET A 27 0.38 17.64 -14.45
C MET A 27 0.50 18.74 -15.50
N ARG A 28 -0.59 19.09 -16.17
CA ARG A 28 -0.62 20.24 -17.11
C ARG A 28 -0.57 21.58 -16.39
N ILE A 29 -1.19 21.68 -15.20
CA ILE A 29 -1.17 22.90 -14.38
C ILE A 29 0.18 23.07 -13.67
N ALA A 30 0.77 21.97 -13.20
CA ALA A 30 2.10 21.98 -12.57
C ALA A 30 3.25 22.30 -13.55
N GLY A 31 2.95 22.39 -14.83
CA GLY A 31 3.75 22.45 -16.03
C GLY A 31 4.99 23.30 -16.02
N SER A 32 6.14 22.66 -16.07
CA SER A 32 7.16 23.04 -17.01
C SER A 32 6.89 22.25 -18.29
N ASP A 33 7.08 22.87 -19.43
CA ASP A 33 6.89 22.23 -20.72
C ASP A 33 7.77 20.97 -20.79
N VAL A 34 7.14 19.82 -21.02
CA VAL A 34 7.81 18.51 -21.14
C VAL A 34 9.00 18.58 -22.11
N VAL A 35 8.86 19.38 -23.14
CA VAL A 35 9.89 19.58 -24.16
C VAL A 35 11.06 20.37 -23.58
N GLU A 36 10.80 21.44 -22.85
CA GLU A 36 11.85 22.25 -22.20
C GLU A 36 12.65 21.39 -21.22
N GLN A 37 11.98 20.56 -20.43
CA GLN A 37 12.65 19.71 -19.45
C GLN A 37 13.47 18.58 -20.08
N LYS A 38 12.97 17.93 -21.14
CA LYS A 38 13.71 16.92 -21.90
C LYS A 38 14.96 17.54 -22.52
N MET A 39 14.89 18.81 -22.85
CA MET A 39 15.96 19.57 -23.48
C MET A 39 16.97 20.14 -22.49
N GLU A 40 16.53 20.63 -21.32
CA GLU A 40 17.42 20.99 -20.21
C GLU A 40 18.31 19.82 -19.77
N ASN A 41 17.75 18.61 -19.75
CA ASN A 41 18.52 17.41 -19.43
C ASN A 41 19.51 16.99 -20.50
N THR A 42 19.36 17.49 -21.73
CA THR A 42 20.27 17.17 -22.86
C THR A 42 21.42 18.19 -23.00
N GLY A 43 21.41 19.28 -22.21
CA GLY A 43 22.53 20.22 -22.09
C GLY A 43 22.79 21.10 -23.35
N SER A 44 21.89 21.13 -24.30
CA SER A 44 22.03 21.91 -25.55
C SER A 44 21.14 23.16 -25.49
N GLY A 45 21.70 24.32 -25.77
CA GLY A 45 20.93 25.53 -26.07
C GLY A 45 20.17 25.32 -27.38
N ILE A 46 18.92 24.92 -27.30
CA ILE A 46 18.11 24.47 -28.43
C ILE A 46 17.29 25.65 -28.96
N SER A 47 17.18 25.75 -30.28
CA SER A 47 16.37 26.80 -30.90
C SER A 47 14.89 26.59 -30.63
N GLN A 48 14.15 27.70 -30.51
CA GLN A 48 12.70 27.70 -30.29
C GLN A 48 11.95 26.85 -31.33
N GLU A 49 12.43 26.80 -32.57
CA GLU A 49 11.87 25.99 -33.64
C GLU A 49 11.88 24.50 -33.37
N VAL A 50 12.93 23.97 -32.70
CA VAL A 50 13.04 22.56 -32.33
C VAL A 50 12.10 22.25 -31.15
N VAL A 51 11.92 23.22 -30.24
CA VAL A 51 10.95 23.11 -29.14
C VAL A 51 9.53 23.03 -29.71
N ASP A 52 9.18 23.90 -30.62
CA ASP A 52 7.84 23.98 -31.21
C ASP A 52 7.53 22.75 -32.07
N ALA A 53 8.51 22.27 -32.85
CA ALA A 53 8.36 21.02 -33.60
C ALA A 53 8.16 19.78 -32.68
N ALA A 54 8.89 19.72 -31.59
CA ALA A 54 8.72 18.65 -30.62
C ALA A 54 7.37 18.72 -29.86
N ARG A 55 6.85 19.93 -29.62
CA ARG A 55 5.49 20.14 -29.07
C ARG A 55 4.43 19.63 -30.03
N GLU A 56 4.56 19.92 -31.30
CA GLU A 56 3.63 19.46 -32.35
C GLU A 56 3.68 17.93 -32.47
N GLU A 57 4.88 17.33 -32.52
CA GLU A 57 5.06 15.88 -32.58
C GLU A 57 4.44 15.15 -31.40
N LEU A 58 4.54 15.71 -30.18
CA LEU A 58 3.93 15.18 -28.97
C LEU A 58 2.45 15.57 -28.83
N GLY A 59 1.90 16.38 -29.74
CA GLY A 59 0.51 16.85 -29.72
C GLY A 59 0.19 17.75 -28.52
N LEU A 60 1.19 18.44 -27.97
CA LEU A 60 1.06 19.34 -26.82
C LEU A 60 0.42 20.68 -27.20
N ASP A 61 0.37 20.99 -28.47
CA ASP A 61 -0.31 22.12 -29.11
C ASP A 61 -1.84 21.97 -29.13
N LYS A 62 -2.34 20.73 -29.00
CA LYS A 62 -3.78 20.44 -29.07
C LYS A 62 -4.54 20.84 -27.82
N PRO A 63 -5.86 21.09 -27.93
CA PRO A 63 -6.71 21.36 -26.76
C PRO A 63 -6.59 20.24 -25.70
N PHE A 64 -6.66 20.62 -24.43
CA PHE A 64 -6.51 19.72 -23.27
C PHE A 64 -7.33 18.42 -23.38
N LEU A 65 -8.61 18.53 -23.74
CA LEU A 65 -9.50 17.36 -23.88
C LEU A 65 -9.04 16.42 -24.99
N THR A 66 -8.52 16.97 -26.10
CA THR A 66 -7.99 16.16 -27.21
C THR A 66 -6.76 15.37 -26.75
N GLN A 67 -5.85 16.03 -26.04
CA GLN A 67 -4.66 15.38 -25.50
C GLN A 67 -5.05 14.26 -24.51
N TYR A 68 -6.02 14.51 -23.61
CA TYR A 68 -6.51 13.51 -22.67
C TYR A 68 -7.14 12.30 -23.37
N VAL A 69 -8.00 12.52 -24.36
CA VAL A 69 -8.66 11.44 -25.12
C VAL A 69 -7.65 10.61 -25.90
N VAL A 70 -6.67 11.24 -26.54
CA VAL A 70 -5.59 10.54 -27.27
C VAL A 70 -4.78 9.68 -26.31
N TRP A 71 -4.37 10.25 -25.17
CA TRP A 71 -3.62 9.55 -24.14
C TRP A 71 -4.43 8.37 -23.55
N LEU A 72 -5.69 8.60 -23.19
CA LEU A 72 -6.57 7.54 -22.68
C LEU A 72 -6.79 6.42 -23.71
N GLY A 73 -6.92 6.80 -24.99
CA GLY A 73 -7.00 5.85 -26.10
C GLY A 73 -5.74 4.99 -26.27
N GLY A 74 -4.56 5.57 -26.02
CA GLY A 74 -3.28 4.83 -25.96
C GLY A 74 -3.29 3.80 -24.84
N ILE A 75 -3.66 4.21 -23.62
CA ILE A 75 -3.76 3.32 -22.47
C ILE A 75 -4.69 2.12 -22.72
N LEU A 76 -5.86 2.37 -23.32
CA LEU A 76 -6.82 1.30 -23.64
C LEU A 76 -6.28 0.30 -24.66
N ARG A 77 -5.28 0.67 -25.45
CA ARG A 77 -4.54 -0.20 -26.39
C ARG A 77 -3.28 -0.82 -25.77
N GLY A 78 -3.00 -0.55 -24.49
CA GLY A 78 -1.80 -1.02 -23.78
C GLY A 78 -0.56 -0.16 -23.97
N ASP A 79 -0.68 0.98 -24.65
CA ASP A 79 0.39 1.96 -24.81
C ASP A 79 0.27 3.04 -23.74
N MET A 80 1.18 3.02 -22.77
CA MET A 80 1.30 4.02 -21.70
C MET A 80 2.36 5.09 -22.03
N GLY A 81 2.89 5.08 -23.24
CA GLY A 81 3.96 5.96 -23.67
C GLY A 81 5.33 5.52 -23.15
N THR A 82 6.27 6.43 -23.29
CA THR A 82 7.67 6.27 -22.90
C THR A 82 8.04 7.27 -21.82
N SER A 83 8.91 6.86 -20.88
CA SER A 83 9.50 7.73 -19.87
C SER A 83 10.28 8.86 -20.56
N TYR A 84 10.05 10.10 -20.12
CA TYR A 84 10.76 11.26 -20.65
C TYR A 84 12.23 11.30 -20.23
N VAL A 85 12.55 10.66 -19.10
CA VAL A 85 13.91 10.64 -18.54
C VAL A 85 14.72 9.47 -19.11
N SER A 86 14.16 8.26 -19.08
CA SER A 86 14.89 7.05 -19.47
C SER A 86 14.67 6.60 -20.92
N GLY A 87 13.64 7.12 -21.62
CA GLY A 87 13.22 6.68 -22.95
C GLY A 87 12.63 5.27 -23.00
N LYS A 88 12.47 4.60 -21.86
CA LYS A 88 11.95 3.23 -21.78
C LYS A 88 10.42 3.21 -21.78
N PRO A 89 9.78 2.13 -22.31
CA PRO A 89 8.34 1.97 -22.22
C PRO A 89 7.87 1.95 -20.77
N VAL A 90 6.84 2.74 -20.47
CA VAL A 90 6.32 2.93 -19.09
C VAL A 90 5.76 1.63 -18.52
N PHE A 91 4.96 0.90 -19.32
CA PHE A 91 4.33 -0.35 -18.89
C PHE A 91 5.35 -1.40 -18.46
N SER A 92 6.36 -1.66 -19.29
CA SER A 92 7.41 -2.65 -18.98
C SER A 92 8.22 -2.25 -17.74
N THR A 93 8.50 -0.95 -17.58
CA THR A 93 9.19 -0.41 -16.42
C THR A 93 8.38 -0.64 -15.15
N PHE A 94 7.08 -0.34 -15.18
CA PHE A 94 6.18 -0.57 -14.04
C PHE A 94 6.13 -2.06 -13.64
N ILE A 95 5.87 -2.94 -14.61
CA ILE A 95 5.75 -4.39 -14.36
C ILE A 95 7.07 -4.98 -13.81
N SER A 96 8.22 -4.50 -14.26
CA SER A 96 9.52 -4.98 -13.75
C SER A 96 9.75 -4.63 -12.27
N LYS A 97 9.16 -3.53 -11.76
CA LYS A 97 9.29 -3.06 -10.37
C LYS A 97 8.22 -3.62 -9.42
N LEU A 98 7.09 -4.03 -9.98
CA LEU A 98 5.93 -4.50 -9.19
C LEU A 98 6.26 -5.70 -8.27
N PRO A 99 7.02 -6.73 -8.68
CA PRO A 99 7.36 -7.85 -7.81
C PRO A 99 8.11 -7.43 -6.54
N ALA A 100 8.98 -6.43 -6.63
CA ALA A 100 9.72 -5.92 -5.46
C ALA A 100 8.77 -5.29 -4.43
N THR A 101 7.84 -4.43 -4.85
CA THR A 101 6.83 -3.82 -3.97
C THR A 101 5.89 -4.88 -3.39
N LEU A 102 5.48 -5.87 -4.18
CA LEU A 102 4.64 -6.96 -3.68
C LEU A 102 5.37 -7.81 -2.63
N LEU A 103 6.64 -8.14 -2.84
CA LEU A 103 7.45 -8.87 -1.85
C LEU A 103 7.57 -8.06 -0.55
N LEU A 104 7.86 -6.77 -0.64
CA LEU A 104 7.92 -5.88 0.52
C LEU A 104 6.58 -5.85 1.27
N THR A 105 5.48 -5.67 0.55
CA THR A 105 4.13 -5.63 1.12
C THR A 105 3.77 -6.93 1.84
N VAL A 106 3.97 -8.08 1.19
CA VAL A 106 3.66 -9.40 1.77
C VAL A 106 4.52 -9.66 3.01
N THR A 107 5.82 -9.40 2.93
CA THR A 107 6.74 -9.60 4.06
C THR A 107 6.36 -8.70 5.24
N SER A 108 6.02 -7.43 4.98
CA SER A 108 5.59 -6.48 6.02
C SER A 108 4.29 -6.92 6.71
N ILE A 109 3.32 -7.42 5.94
CA ILE A 109 2.05 -7.94 6.48
C ILE A 109 2.30 -9.17 7.35
N LEU A 110 3.12 -10.12 6.87
CA LEU A 110 3.44 -11.33 7.64
C LEU A 110 4.12 -10.99 8.96
N LEU A 111 5.09 -10.09 8.96
CA LEU A 111 5.74 -9.61 10.18
C LEU A 111 4.74 -8.89 11.10
N THR A 112 3.86 -8.07 10.55
CA THR A 112 2.81 -7.40 11.31
C THR A 112 1.89 -8.39 12.00
N ILE A 113 1.45 -9.43 11.31
CA ILE A 113 0.61 -10.50 11.88
C ILE A 113 1.35 -11.23 13.00
N LEU A 114 2.60 -11.62 12.75
CA LEU A 114 3.43 -12.34 13.72
C LEU A 114 3.69 -11.53 15.01
N ILE A 115 3.71 -10.23 14.93
CA ILE A 115 3.94 -9.35 16.09
C ILE A 115 2.61 -8.96 16.74
N SER A 116 1.66 -8.43 15.95
CA SER A 116 0.46 -7.78 16.50
C SER A 116 -0.55 -8.76 17.09
N ILE A 117 -0.73 -9.94 16.49
CA ILE A 117 -1.72 -10.90 16.98
C ILE A 117 -1.28 -11.50 18.32
N PRO A 118 -0.08 -12.09 18.47
CA PRO A 118 0.31 -12.66 19.77
C PRO A 118 0.38 -11.62 20.88
N LEU A 119 1.00 -10.46 20.61
CA LEU A 119 1.12 -9.40 21.61
C LEU A 119 -0.23 -8.76 21.96
N GLY A 120 -1.14 -8.61 21.00
CA GLY A 120 -2.48 -8.09 21.23
C GLY A 120 -3.33 -9.05 22.08
N ILE A 121 -3.25 -10.35 21.82
CA ILE A 121 -3.90 -11.39 22.65
C ILE A 121 -3.30 -11.38 24.07
N LEU A 122 -1.98 -11.34 24.18
CA LEU A 122 -1.29 -11.30 25.48
C LEU A 122 -1.72 -10.08 26.30
N ALA A 123 -1.77 -8.90 25.67
CA ALA A 123 -2.23 -7.68 26.31
C ALA A 123 -3.71 -7.72 26.73
N ALA A 124 -4.56 -8.45 25.98
CA ALA A 124 -5.97 -8.65 26.36
C ALA A 124 -6.14 -9.62 27.54
N ILE A 125 -5.44 -10.76 27.52
CA ILE A 125 -5.51 -11.77 28.58
C ILE A 125 -5.01 -11.20 29.92
N TYR A 126 -3.90 -10.47 29.88
CA TYR A 126 -3.28 -9.84 31.04
C TYR A 126 -3.66 -8.36 31.18
N GLN A 127 -4.94 -8.05 30.92
CA GLN A 127 -5.46 -6.69 31.05
C GLN A 127 -5.11 -6.05 32.40
N ASN A 128 -4.62 -4.82 32.36
CA ASN A 128 -4.19 -4.02 33.53
C ASN A 128 -3.00 -4.60 34.33
N HIS A 129 -2.28 -5.59 33.79
CA HIS A 129 -1.01 -6.05 34.35
C HIS A 129 0.17 -5.30 33.70
N VAL A 130 1.36 -5.44 34.26
CA VAL A 130 2.59 -4.79 33.78
C VAL A 130 2.85 -5.11 32.29
N SER A 131 2.62 -6.35 31.87
CA SER A 131 2.74 -6.76 30.46
C SER A 131 1.82 -5.97 29.52
N ASP A 132 0.57 -5.74 29.90
CA ASP A 132 -0.37 -4.92 29.12
C ASP A 132 0.12 -3.47 29.01
N TYR A 133 0.56 -2.88 30.12
CA TYR A 133 1.09 -1.50 30.11
C TYR A 133 2.35 -1.39 29.23
N LEU A 134 3.29 -2.31 29.34
CA LEU A 134 4.50 -2.31 28.50
C LEU A 134 4.16 -2.43 27.01
N ILE A 135 3.34 -3.41 26.64
CA ILE A 135 2.92 -3.64 25.25
C ILE A 135 2.22 -2.40 24.68
N ARG A 136 1.31 -1.78 25.46
CA ARG A 136 0.61 -0.55 25.04
C ARG A 136 1.57 0.63 24.89
N THR A 137 2.53 0.80 25.80
CA THR A 137 3.54 1.86 25.71
C THR A 137 4.40 1.71 24.46
N PHE A 138 4.91 0.50 24.18
CA PHE A 138 5.66 0.25 22.94
C PHE A 138 4.81 0.46 21.70
N SER A 139 3.54 0.06 21.72
CA SER A 139 2.60 0.32 20.64
C SER A 139 2.37 1.83 20.44
N PHE A 140 2.25 2.60 21.52
CA PHE A 140 2.09 4.04 21.43
C PHE A 140 3.33 4.71 20.81
N ILE A 141 4.52 4.36 21.28
CA ILE A 141 5.79 4.85 20.73
C ILE A 141 5.92 4.50 19.24
N GLY A 142 5.71 3.23 18.89
CA GLY A 142 5.83 2.78 17.50
C GLY A 142 4.85 3.45 16.53
N ASN A 143 3.65 3.82 17.00
CA ASN A 143 2.67 4.54 16.19
C ASN A 143 2.93 6.06 16.10
N SER A 144 3.71 6.60 17.04
CA SER A 144 4.04 8.05 17.08
C SER A 144 5.26 8.40 16.24
N LEU A 145 6.10 7.41 15.93
CA LEU A 145 7.32 7.63 15.15
C LEU A 145 7.01 7.61 13.65
N PRO A 146 7.49 8.61 12.87
CA PRO A 146 7.37 8.57 11.41
C PRO A 146 8.17 7.39 10.81
N ASN A 147 7.63 6.75 9.77
CA ASN A 147 8.28 5.61 9.11
C ASN A 147 9.70 5.93 8.63
N PHE A 148 9.91 7.14 8.09
CA PHE A 148 11.23 7.54 7.62
C PHE A 148 12.25 7.60 8.76
N PHE A 149 11.84 8.06 9.95
CA PHE A 149 12.71 8.11 11.12
C PHE A 149 13.09 6.70 11.61
N VAL A 150 12.10 5.80 11.67
CA VAL A 150 12.33 4.38 12.00
C VAL A 150 13.27 3.74 10.98
N SER A 151 13.10 4.02 9.67
CA SER A 151 13.99 3.55 8.62
C SER A 151 15.44 3.95 8.85
N LEU A 152 15.67 5.23 9.14
CA LEU A 152 17.03 5.77 9.38
C LEU A 152 17.65 5.19 10.66
N LEU A 153 16.85 5.04 11.72
CA LEU A 153 17.29 4.44 12.97
C LEU A 153 17.72 2.97 12.78
N LEU A 154 16.91 2.18 12.09
CA LEU A 154 17.22 0.79 11.80
C LEU A 154 18.43 0.66 10.87
N MET A 155 18.54 1.50 9.86
CA MET A 155 19.69 1.55 8.96
C MET A 155 20.97 1.87 9.74
N TYR A 156 20.94 2.90 10.58
CA TYR A 156 22.09 3.27 11.41
C TYR A 156 22.52 2.13 12.34
N LEU A 157 21.55 1.53 13.05
CA LEU A 157 21.87 0.50 14.04
C LEU A 157 22.30 -0.81 13.39
N PHE A 158 21.47 -1.35 12.49
CA PHE A 158 21.65 -2.72 11.97
C PHE A 158 22.52 -2.81 10.71
N ALA A 159 22.58 -1.76 9.88
CA ALA A 159 23.42 -1.78 8.70
C ALA A 159 24.79 -1.13 8.96
N ILE A 160 24.84 0.07 9.56
CA ILE A 160 26.08 0.82 9.71
C ILE A 160 26.87 0.35 10.95
N ARG A 161 26.21 0.25 12.12
CA ARG A 161 26.89 -0.10 13.37
C ARG A 161 27.16 -1.60 13.52
N LEU A 162 26.17 -2.44 13.23
CA LEU A 162 26.25 -3.88 13.43
C LEU A 162 26.67 -4.63 12.16
N GLY A 163 26.52 -4.04 10.97
CA GLY A 163 26.88 -4.67 9.69
C GLY A 163 26.05 -5.92 9.33
N TRP A 164 24.87 -6.09 9.97
CA TRP A 164 24.04 -7.29 9.76
C TRP A 164 23.31 -7.28 8.41
N PHE A 165 22.93 -6.08 7.95
CA PHE A 165 22.16 -5.88 6.71
C PHE A 165 22.88 -4.89 5.79
N PRO A 166 22.62 -4.94 4.48
CA PRO A 166 23.16 -3.96 3.55
C PRO A 166 22.50 -2.58 3.77
N VAL A 167 23.28 -1.49 3.64
CA VAL A 167 22.77 -0.11 3.73
C VAL A 167 21.83 0.18 2.56
N ILE A 168 22.19 -0.29 1.37
CA ILE A 168 21.43 -0.14 0.13
C ILE A 168 20.98 -1.54 -0.33
N ALA A 169 19.73 -1.65 -0.77
CA ALA A 169 19.22 -2.90 -1.29
C ALA A 169 19.96 -3.30 -2.58
N THR A 170 20.63 -4.43 -2.54
CA THR A 170 21.33 -5.02 -3.69
C THR A 170 20.45 -6.08 -4.35
N GLY A 171 19.42 -5.63 -5.08
CA GLY A 171 18.45 -6.51 -5.74
C GLY A 171 17.37 -7.08 -4.79
N VAL A 172 16.48 -7.89 -5.36
CA VAL A 172 15.33 -8.47 -4.65
C VAL A 172 15.76 -9.74 -3.93
N SER A 173 16.02 -9.65 -2.62
CA SER A 173 16.41 -10.78 -1.77
C SER A 173 15.80 -10.66 -0.37
N LEU A 174 15.70 -11.77 0.36
CA LEU A 174 15.20 -11.79 1.74
C LEU A 174 16.06 -10.91 2.68
N LYS A 175 17.36 -10.84 2.43
CA LYS A 175 18.26 -10.01 3.23
C LYS A 175 18.04 -8.52 2.96
N SER A 176 17.80 -8.15 1.70
CA SER A 176 17.57 -6.76 1.31
C SER A 176 16.18 -6.26 1.71
N VAL A 177 15.14 -7.12 1.71
CA VAL A 177 13.76 -6.74 2.09
C VAL A 177 13.59 -6.63 3.61
N ALA A 178 14.48 -7.23 4.41
CA ALA A 178 14.29 -7.36 5.86
C ALA A 178 14.12 -5.99 6.57
N MET A 179 15.04 -5.05 6.39
CA MET A 179 14.95 -3.74 7.06
C MET A 179 13.76 -2.89 6.59
N PRO A 180 13.49 -2.72 5.27
CA PRO A 180 12.26 -2.07 4.81
C PRO A 180 11.01 -2.71 5.37
N ALA A 181 10.92 -4.06 5.37
CA ALA A 181 9.77 -4.78 5.89
C ALA A 181 9.60 -4.63 7.41
N ILE A 182 10.68 -4.68 8.19
CA ILE A 182 10.66 -4.44 9.64
C ILE A 182 10.19 -3.00 9.94
N THR A 183 10.66 -2.02 9.18
CA THR A 183 10.22 -0.61 9.33
C THR A 183 8.70 -0.50 9.21
N LEU A 184 8.14 -1.02 8.13
CA LEU A 184 6.69 -0.99 7.89
C LEU A 184 5.94 -1.81 8.94
N ALA A 185 6.48 -2.98 9.30
CA ALA A 185 5.88 -3.86 10.28
C ALA A 185 5.81 -3.23 11.69
N ILE A 186 6.80 -2.47 12.11
CA ILE A 186 6.78 -1.77 13.41
C ILE A 186 5.60 -0.80 13.48
N ALA A 187 5.47 0.09 12.50
CA ALA A 187 4.38 1.07 12.47
C ALA A 187 2.99 0.41 12.40
N MET A 188 2.86 -0.62 11.54
CA MET A 188 1.62 -1.35 11.40
C MET A 188 1.29 -2.17 12.65
N SER A 189 2.25 -2.90 13.20
CA SER A 189 2.04 -3.71 14.40
C SER A 189 1.59 -2.86 15.57
N ALA A 190 2.13 -1.66 15.72
CA ALA A 190 1.71 -0.72 16.75
C ALA A 190 0.21 -0.35 16.66
N LYS A 191 -0.31 -0.18 15.43
CA LYS A 191 -1.72 0.07 15.17
C LYS A 191 -2.57 -1.19 15.42
N TYR A 192 -2.17 -2.32 14.82
CA TYR A 192 -2.97 -3.57 14.86
C TYR A 192 -3.00 -4.22 16.23
N LEU A 193 -1.92 -4.14 16.98
CA LEU A 193 -1.86 -4.66 18.35
C LEU A 193 -2.99 -4.09 19.23
N ARG A 194 -3.23 -2.77 19.14
CA ARG A 194 -4.33 -2.13 19.87
C ARG A 194 -5.70 -2.61 19.42
N GLN A 195 -5.87 -2.82 18.11
CA GLN A 195 -7.13 -3.32 17.55
C GLN A 195 -7.38 -4.78 17.94
N VAL A 196 -6.35 -5.64 17.85
CA VAL A 196 -6.43 -7.04 18.29
C VAL A 196 -6.79 -7.09 19.78
N ARG A 197 -6.09 -6.31 20.61
CA ARG A 197 -6.39 -6.22 22.05
C ARG A 197 -7.84 -5.81 22.30
N ALA A 198 -8.31 -4.76 21.67
CA ALA A 198 -9.68 -4.27 21.84
C ALA A 198 -10.71 -5.31 21.41
N THR A 199 -10.53 -5.94 20.26
CA THR A 199 -11.43 -6.98 19.74
C THR A 199 -11.48 -8.21 20.65
N VAL A 200 -10.32 -8.66 21.15
CA VAL A 200 -10.25 -9.81 22.06
C VAL A 200 -10.89 -9.49 23.40
N LEU A 201 -10.69 -8.29 23.95
CA LEU A 201 -11.35 -7.85 25.18
C LEU A 201 -12.88 -7.78 25.04
N ASP A 202 -13.35 -7.23 23.91
CA ASP A 202 -14.79 -7.17 23.63
C ASP A 202 -15.39 -8.58 23.58
N GLU A 203 -14.73 -9.52 22.90
CA GLU A 203 -15.19 -10.92 22.87
C GLU A 203 -15.12 -11.62 24.23
N LEU A 204 -14.11 -11.33 25.06
CA LEU A 204 -13.98 -11.89 26.40
C LEU A 204 -15.06 -11.40 27.35
N SER A 205 -15.66 -10.24 27.12
CA SER A 205 -16.73 -9.67 27.96
C SER A 205 -18.13 -10.24 27.68
N LYS A 206 -18.30 -11.05 26.62
CA LYS A 206 -19.60 -11.55 26.18
C LYS A 206 -20.15 -12.65 27.08
N ASP A 207 -21.49 -12.75 27.18
CA ASP A 207 -22.21 -13.71 28.02
C ASP A 207 -21.85 -15.17 27.79
N TYR A 208 -21.52 -15.55 26.55
CA TYR A 208 -21.12 -16.92 26.27
C TYR A 208 -19.80 -17.32 26.96
N VAL A 209 -18.89 -16.37 27.20
CA VAL A 209 -17.63 -16.58 27.92
C VAL A 209 -17.93 -16.76 29.40
N VAL A 210 -18.81 -15.89 29.95
CA VAL A 210 -19.28 -16.02 31.34
C VAL A 210 -19.99 -17.37 31.54
N GLY A 211 -20.88 -17.74 30.62
CA GLY A 211 -21.58 -19.03 30.66
C GLY A 211 -20.63 -20.24 30.50
N ALA A 212 -19.57 -20.14 29.70
CA ALA A 212 -18.54 -21.17 29.61
C ALA A 212 -17.80 -21.36 30.94
N LYS A 213 -17.43 -20.25 31.59
CA LYS A 213 -16.77 -20.24 32.91
C LYS A 213 -17.66 -20.85 33.96
N ALA A 214 -18.96 -20.50 34.00
CA ALA A 214 -19.94 -21.06 34.94
C ALA A 214 -20.11 -22.58 34.78
N ARG A 215 -19.98 -23.12 33.57
CA ARG A 215 -19.99 -24.55 33.27
C ARG A 215 -18.65 -25.26 33.51
N GLY A 216 -17.64 -24.59 34.08
CA GLY A 216 -16.35 -25.20 34.39
C GLY A 216 -15.46 -25.45 33.17
N ILE A 217 -15.75 -24.84 32.00
CA ILE A 217 -14.92 -25.00 30.78
C ILE A 217 -13.60 -24.26 30.99
N LYS A 218 -12.49 -24.94 30.72
CA LYS A 218 -11.13 -24.35 30.84
C LYS A 218 -11.02 -23.09 30.00
N PHE A 219 -10.47 -22.02 30.58
CA PHE A 219 -10.27 -20.72 29.91
C PHE A 219 -9.57 -20.85 28.54
N SER A 220 -8.50 -21.64 28.46
CA SER A 220 -7.79 -21.87 27.19
C SER A 220 -8.69 -22.44 26.07
N ARG A 221 -9.63 -23.33 26.41
CA ARG A 221 -10.58 -23.89 25.46
C ARG A 221 -11.60 -22.86 24.99
N THR A 222 -12.09 -22.01 25.88
CA THR A 222 -12.97 -20.88 25.52
C THR A 222 -12.24 -19.87 24.67
N LEU A 223 -11.00 -19.50 25.04
CA LEU A 223 -10.18 -18.55 24.32
C LEU A 223 -9.92 -19.00 22.87
N TRP A 224 -9.28 -20.15 22.69
CA TRP A 224 -8.90 -20.61 21.35
C TRP A 224 -10.05 -21.19 20.52
N GLY A 225 -11.03 -21.79 21.19
CA GLY A 225 -12.19 -22.42 20.53
C GLY A 225 -13.29 -21.45 20.09
N SER A 226 -13.51 -20.37 20.83
CA SER A 226 -14.63 -19.46 20.62
C SER A 226 -14.20 -18.01 20.44
N VAL A 227 -13.51 -17.43 21.43
CA VAL A 227 -13.11 -16.01 21.40
C VAL A 227 -12.22 -15.70 20.22
N MET A 228 -11.17 -16.48 20.00
CA MET A 228 -10.26 -16.25 18.87
C MET A 228 -10.92 -16.45 17.51
N LYS A 229 -11.82 -17.42 17.37
CA LYS A 229 -12.56 -17.62 16.12
C LYS A 229 -13.45 -16.40 15.79
N ALA A 230 -14.12 -15.84 16.78
CA ALA A 230 -14.94 -14.64 16.62
C ALA A 230 -14.08 -13.41 16.34
N SER A 231 -12.99 -13.24 17.09
CA SER A 231 -12.05 -12.12 16.92
C SER A 231 -11.32 -12.14 15.58
N LEU A 232 -10.96 -13.32 15.06
CA LEU A 232 -10.23 -13.46 13.78
C LEU A 232 -10.99 -12.83 12.61
N VAL A 233 -12.31 -12.89 12.58
CA VAL A 233 -13.10 -12.25 11.52
C VAL A 233 -12.80 -10.75 11.47
N THR A 234 -12.91 -10.07 12.60
CA THR A 234 -12.63 -8.62 12.71
C THR A 234 -11.16 -8.30 12.45
N ILE A 235 -10.22 -9.11 12.96
CA ILE A 235 -8.78 -8.91 12.78
C ILE A 235 -8.40 -9.06 11.30
N MET A 236 -8.86 -10.10 10.63
CA MET A 236 -8.60 -10.31 9.21
C MET A 236 -9.17 -9.19 8.34
N THR A 237 -10.35 -8.72 8.68
CA THR A 237 -10.99 -7.53 8.11
C THR A 237 -10.06 -6.32 8.11
N LEU A 238 -9.57 -5.98 9.28
CA LEU A 238 -8.69 -4.82 9.48
C LEU A 238 -7.36 -4.98 8.73
N LEU A 239 -6.78 -6.18 8.74
CA LEU A 239 -5.55 -6.47 8.00
C LEU A 239 -5.72 -6.32 6.49
N MET A 240 -6.82 -6.83 5.94
CA MET A 240 -7.09 -6.72 4.51
C MET A 240 -7.27 -5.27 4.05
N LEU A 241 -7.99 -4.44 4.82
CA LEU A 241 -8.11 -3.00 4.53
C LEU A 241 -6.76 -2.29 4.49
N SER A 242 -5.76 -2.82 5.21
CA SER A 242 -4.43 -2.21 5.28
C SER A 242 -3.50 -2.57 4.15
N VAL A 243 -3.80 -3.63 3.41
CA VAL A 243 -3.04 -3.97 2.19
C VAL A 243 -3.07 -2.81 1.21
N GLY A 244 -4.25 -2.20 1.01
CA GLY A 244 -4.41 -1.04 0.13
C GLY A 244 -3.61 0.18 0.61
N SER A 245 -3.61 0.46 1.93
CA SER A 245 -2.85 1.59 2.49
C SER A 245 -1.35 1.36 2.47
N LEU A 246 -0.89 0.11 2.57
CA LEU A 246 0.53 -0.23 2.45
C LEU A 246 1.05 0.01 1.05
N LEU A 247 0.33 -0.45 0.03
CA LEU A 247 0.76 -0.30 -1.35
C LEU A 247 1.00 1.18 -1.72
N GLY A 248 0.20 2.11 -1.15
CA GLY A 248 0.43 3.55 -1.31
C GLY A 248 1.50 4.13 -0.38
N GLY A 249 1.75 3.51 0.78
CA GLY A 249 2.62 4.03 1.84
C GLY A 249 4.06 3.52 1.83
N THR A 250 4.42 2.58 0.95
CA THR A 250 5.78 2.01 0.89
C THR A 250 6.80 2.94 0.24
N ALA A 251 6.38 3.92 -0.55
CA ALA A 251 7.23 4.73 -1.42
C ALA A 251 8.40 5.40 -0.68
N ILE A 252 8.16 6.00 0.49
CA ILE A 252 9.20 6.66 1.28
C ILE A 252 10.22 5.63 1.80
N VAL A 253 9.73 4.49 2.29
CA VAL A 253 10.58 3.41 2.82
C VAL A 253 11.40 2.77 1.69
N GLU A 254 10.78 2.53 0.53
CA GLU A 254 11.47 2.05 -0.67
C GLU A 254 12.59 3.01 -1.09
N SER A 255 12.33 4.32 -1.06
CA SER A 255 13.32 5.34 -1.42
C SER A 255 14.50 5.38 -0.45
N ILE A 256 14.25 5.31 0.87
CA ILE A 256 15.31 5.36 1.89
C ILE A 256 16.24 4.16 1.77
N PHE A 257 15.71 2.96 1.61
CA PHE A 257 16.50 1.74 1.48
C PHE A 257 16.97 1.46 0.05
N MET A 258 16.67 2.35 -0.90
CA MET A 258 16.93 2.16 -2.33
C MET A 258 16.35 0.83 -2.85
N TRP A 259 15.19 0.44 -2.31
CA TRP A 259 14.47 -0.75 -2.72
C TRP A 259 13.79 -0.49 -4.07
N ASP A 260 14.14 -1.31 -5.06
CA ASP A 260 13.80 -1.07 -6.47
C ASP A 260 12.34 -1.43 -6.80
N GLY A 261 11.41 -0.81 -6.07
CA GLY A 261 9.97 -1.00 -6.20
C GLY A 261 9.26 0.12 -6.96
N VAL A 262 7.95 -0.05 -7.10
CA VAL A 262 7.05 0.89 -7.81
C VAL A 262 6.94 2.22 -7.06
N GLY A 263 6.98 2.18 -5.72
CA GLY A 263 6.90 3.37 -4.88
C GLY A 263 8.13 4.26 -5.04
N LYS A 264 9.34 3.67 -5.02
CA LYS A 264 10.58 4.40 -5.30
C LYS A 264 10.56 4.98 -6.71
N MET A 265 10.17 4.20 -7.70
CA MET A 265 10.02 4.65 -9.08
C MET A 265 9.11 5.89 -9.17
N ALA A 266 8.01 5.92 -8.43
CA ALA A 266 7.12 7.08 -8.41
C ALA A 266 7.76 8.32 -7.77
N VAL A 267 8.49 8.17 -6.66
CA VAL A 267 9.23 9.28 -6.01
C VAL A 267 10.30 9.85 -6.94
N ASP A 268 11.07 8.98 -7.59
CA ASP A 268 12.08 9.37 -8.57
C ASP A 268 11.44 10.11 -9.75
N ALA A 269 10.33 9.60 -10.28
CA ALA A 269 9.59 10.20 -11.38
C ALA A 269 9.02 11.58 -11.00
N ILE A 270 8.50 11.76 -9.77
CA ILE A 270 8.04 13.06 -9.28
C ILE A 270 9.20 14.05 -9.22
N SER A 271 10.34 13.63 -8.68
CA SER A 271 11.53 14.47 -8.56
C SER A 271 12.10 14.89 -9.92
N MET A 272 12.00 14.00 -10.91
CA MET A 272 12.47 14.22 -12.29
C MET A 272 11.36 14.75 -13.21
N ARG A 273 10.13 14.96 -12.72
CA ARG A 273 8.95 15.38 -13.48
C ARG A 273 8.65 14.45 -14.67
N ASP A 274 8.88 13.15 -14.53
CA ASP A 274 8.59 12.15 -15.55
C ASP A 274 7.08 11.84 -15.58
N TYR A 275 6.32 12.69 -16.25
CA TYR A 275 4.86 12.66 -16.24
C TYR A 275 4.26 11.32 -16.71
N PRO A 276 4.75 10.65 -17.77
CA PRO A 276 4.21 9.35 -18.16
C PRO A 276 4.32 8.30 -17.07
N ILE A 277 5.44 8.25 -16.35
CA ILE A 277 5.62 7.33 -15.21
C ILE A 277 4.67 7.69 -14.06
N ILE A 278 4.52 8.99 -13.72
CA ILE A 278 3.63 9.43 -12.64
C ILE A 278 2.17 9.08 -12.97
N GLN A 279 1.73 9.35 -14.20
CA GLN A 279 0.36 9.04 -14.64
C GLN A 279 0.06 7.54 -14.59
N ALA A 280 0.99 6.72 -15.09
CA ALA A 280 0.88 5.28 -15.05
C ALA A 280 0.84 4.75 -13.60
N TYR A 281 1.72 5.29 -12.72
CA TYR A 281 1.72 4.92 -11.31
C TYR A 281 0.37 5.20 -10.64
N VAL A 282 -0.17 6.42 -10.78
CA VAL A 282 -1.46 6.80 -10.20
C VAL A 282 -2.58 5.89 -10.69
N MET A 283 -2.63 5.62 -11.99
CA MET A 283 -3.62 4.74 -12.59
C MET A 283 -3.51 3.29 -12.07
N TRP A 284 -2.32 2.72 -12.11
CA TRP A 284 -2.09 1.34 -11.64
C TRP A 284 -2.36 1.18 -10.15
N MET A 285 -1.96 2.17 -9.35
CA MET A 285 -2.25 2.16 -7.91
C MET A 285 -3.74 2.22 -7.63
N ALA A 286 -4.51 2.98 -8.42
CA ALA A 286 -5.97 2.99 -8.31
C ALA A 286 -6.57 1.62 -8.67
N ILE A 287 -6.12 0.98 -9.75
CA ILE A 287 -6.55 -0.36 -10.15
C ILE A 287 -6.22 -1.39 -9.05
N ILE A 288 -4.98 -1.40 -8.57
CA ILE A 288 -4.53 -2.33 -7.52
C ILE A 288 -5.32 -2.11 -6.23
N TYR A 289 -5.52 -0.84 -5.82
CA TYR A 289 -6.31 -0.51 -4.62
C TYR A 289 -7.73 -1.07 -4.69
N VAL A 290 -8.39 -0.90 -5.83
CA VAL A 290 -9.75 -1.44 -5.99
C VAL A 290 -9.76 -2.96 -6.11
N ALA A 291 -8.77 -3.56 -6.77
CA ALA A 291 -8.63 -5.02 -6.81
C ALA A 291 -8.46 -5.60 -5.39
N VAL A 292 -7.63 -4.97 -4.56
CA VAL A 292 -7.44 -5.35 -3.15
C VAL A 292 -8.73 -5.19 -2.35
N ASN A 293 -9.45 -4.07 -2.51
CA ASN A 293 -10.73 -3.86 -1.84
C ASN A 293 -11.78 -4.90 -2.27
N LEU A 294 -11.84 -5.22 -3.57
CA LEU A 294 -12.73 -6.26 -4.07
C LEU A 294 -12.38 -7.64 -3.48
N LEU A 295 -11.09 -7.99 -3.41
CA LEU A 295 -10.63 -9.22 -2.75
C LEU A 295 -11.00 -9.23 -1.27
N THR A 296 -10.88 -8.09 -0.61
CA THR A 296 -11.29 -7.90 0.80
C THR A 296 -12.79 -8.14 0.97
N ASP A 297 -13.62 -7.53 0.14
CA ASP A 297 -15.09 -7.70 0.18
C ASP A 297 -15.50 -9.16 -0.08
N ILE A 298 -14.82 -9.83 -1.01
CA ILE A 298 -15.05 -11.26 -1.28
C ILE A 298 -14.66 -12.10 -0.07
N SER A 299 -13.52 -11.80 0.55
CA SER A 299 -13.01 -12.51 1.73
C SER A 299 -13.96 -12.37 2.93
N TYR A 300 -14.58 -11.21 3.13
CA TYR A 300 -15.62 -11.02 4.15
C TYR A 300 -16.77 -12.02 4.01
N ARG A 301 -17.22 -12.22 2.79
CA ARG A 301 -18.35 -13.11 2.52
C ARG A 301 -18.02 -14.58 2.81
N PHE A 302 -16.72 -14.95 2.77
CA PHE A 302 -16.27 -16.30 3.16
C PHE A 302 -16.05 -16.42 4.68
N LEU A 303 -15.56 -15.36 5.32
CA LEU A 303 -15.20 -15.37 6.74
C LEU A 303 -16.41 -15.17 7.66
N ASP A 304 -17.40 -14.36 7.25
CA ASP A 304 -18.61 -14.12 8.05
C ASP A 304 -19.86 -14.73 7.38
N PRO A 305 -20.32 -15.91 7.85
CA PRO A 305 -21.55 -16.53 7.33
C PRO A 305 -22.83 -15.69 7.58
N ARG A 306 -22.78 -14.74 8.54
CA ARG A 306 -23.95 -13.90 8.87
C ARG A 306 -24.26 -12.89 7.76
N ILE A 307 -23.24 -12.44 7.03
CA ILE A 307 -23.41 -11.55 5.87
C ILE A 307 -24.13 -12.27 4.71
N ARG A 308 -24.06 -13.60 4.66
CA ARG A 308 -24.80 -14.41 3.66
C ARG A 308 -26.31 -14.40 3.87
N LEU A 309 -26.76 -14.24 5.12
CA LEU A 309 -28.19 -14.34 5.50
C LEU A 309 -28.92 -12.99 5.44
N GLY A 310 -28.20 -11.87 5.36
CA GLY A 310 -28.78 -10.51 5.31
C GLY A 310 -28.93 -9.92 3.90
N GLY A 311 -28.42 -10.55 2.87
CA GLY A 311 -28.33 -10.02 1.50
C GLY A 311 -29.46 -10.35 0.54
N ASP A 312 -30.49 -11.10 0.97
CA ASP A 312 -31.63 -11.48 0.12
C ASP A 312 -32.96 -10.75 0.50
N LYS A 313 -32.83 -9.61 1.18
CA LYS A 313 -33.98 -8.72 1.43
C LYS A 313 -33.65 -7.31 0.98
N GLU A 314 -33.66 -7.09 -0.36
CA GLU A 314 -34.02 -5.86 -1.04
C GLU A 314 -34.10 -6.14 -2.54
#